data_ace1a52067b2e06b492ebc931c95c04d
#
_entry.id   ace1a52067b2e06b492ebc931c95c04d
#
_cell.length_a   1.000
_cell.length_b   1.000
_cell.length_c   1.000
_cell.angle_alpha   90.00
_cell.angle_beta   90.00
_cell.angle_gamma   90.00
#
_symmetry.space_group_name_H-M   'P 1'
#
loop_
_entity.id
_entity.type
_entity.pdbx_description
1 polymer ?
#
loop_
_entity_poly.entity_id
_entity_poly.type
_entity_poly.pdbx_seq_one_letter_code
_entity_poly.pdbx_strand_id
1 'polypeptide(L)'
;MNTVEAALKERIKELTCLYEVSSILVHADPEDHAKTFEAIAFSIKKGFQYPNETEVHIEQGTHAVKTGILKTKNLIGTAIRLFNKTDGFIRVYLNDNSLDFLEEEQQLIDNIGLKIGDFLERVAIKRNETLLKQQMQHADRLTIIGELTAGIAHELNTPLANILGFAELLKEDLENNTAVASDLDKIIKNAIFSREVVKKLMFFSRAMPQEKKLVNIVPQIKEALNLLDATFRKENVRYAVAIADEEMLLHVDTVQLTQIIFNLIINAIYFSPPEGLVSINVN
;
A
#
# COMPACT_ATOMS: atom_id res chain seq x y z
N MET A 1 -56.82 24.21 -2.72
CA MET A 1 -55.96 23.52 -1.74
C MET A 1 -55.26 24.60 -0.94
N ASN A 2 -55.31 24.48 0.40
CA ASN A 2 -54.75 25.53 1.28
C ASN A 2 -53.22 25.56 1.05
N THR A 3 -52.64 26.76 0.85
CA THR A 3 -51.19 26.97 0.61
C THR A 3 -50.32 26.32 1.70
N VAL A 4 -50.84 26.24 2.94
CA VAL A 4 -50.18 25.59 4.08
C VAL A 4 -50.11 24.07 3.91
N GLU A 5 -51.17 23.44 3.37
CA GLU A 5 -51.23 22.00 3.16
C GLU A 5 -50.26 21.56 2.03
N ALA A 6 -50.11 22.36 0.96
CA ALA A 6 -49.17 22.13 -0.10
C ALA A 6 -47.71 22.26 0.40
N ALA A 7 -47.43 23.32 1.18
CA ALA A 7 -46.10 23.50 1.78
C ALA A 7 -45.74 22.39 2.77
N LEU A 8 -46.68 21.92 3.58
CA LEU A 8 -46.45 20.78 4.49
C LEU A 8 -46.14 19.49 3.73
N LYS A 9 -46.82 19.25 2.62
CA LYS A 9 -46.56 18.05 1.77
C LYS A 9 -45.16 18.07 1.14
N GLU A 10 -44.70 19.23 0.64
CA GLU A 10 -43.34 19.35 0.12
C GLU A 10 -42.30 19.14 1.24
N ARG A 11 -42.50 19.69 2.42
CA ARG A 11 -41.64 19.50 3.56
C ARG A 11 -41.51 18.03 4.01
N ILE A 12 -42.62 17.28 3.94
CA ILE A 12 -42.60 15.83 4.20
C ILE A 12 -41.78 15.09 3.15
N LYS A 13 -41.88 15.43 1.87
CA LYS A 13 -41.06 14.83 0.80
C LYS A 13 -39.57 15.05 1.03
N GLU A 14 -39.16 16.31 1.33
CA GLU A 14 -37.77 16.65 1.63
C GLU A 14 -37.21 15.82 2.79
N LEU A 15 -37.95 15.79 3.91
CA LEU A 15 -37.53 15.02 5.09
C LEU A 15 -37.44 13.52 4.80
N THR A 16 -38.37 12.99 4.01
CA THR A 16 -38.37 11.59 3.57
C THR A 16 -37.15 11.30 2.71
N CYS A 17 -36.84 12.19 1.75
CA CYS A 17 -35.65 12.08 0.91
C CYS A 17 -34.36 12.10 1.74
N LEU A 18 -34.22 13.05 2.69
CA LEU A 18 -33.06 13.13 3.58
C LEU A 18 -32.90 11.88 4.45
N TYR A 19 -34.01 11.31 4.92
CA TYR A 19 -34.00 10.06 5.68
C TYR A 19 -33.58 8.88 4.80
N GLU A 20 -34.15 8.73 3.61
CA GLU A 20 -33.80 7.68 2.66
C GLU A 20 -32.30 7.76 2.27
N VAL A 21 -31.82 8.97 1.91
CA VAL A 21 -30.39 9.17 1.59
C VAL A 21 -29.51 8.80 2.78
N SER A 22 -29.89 9.20 3.99
CA SER A 22 -29.15 8.84 5.20
C SER A 22 -29.11 7.33 5.42
N SER A 23 -30.23 6.65 5.19
CA SER A 23 -30.33 5.19 5.28
C SER A 23 -29.47 4.50 4.22
N ILE A 24 -29.50 4.98 2.98
CA ILE A 24 -28.66 4.46 1.89
C ILE A 24 -27.17 4.58 2.26
N LEU A 25 -26.72 5.74 2.76
CA LEU A 25 -25.33 5.98 3.13
C LEU A 25 -24.85 5.14 4.33
N VAL A 26 -25.76 4.83 5.28
CA VAL A 26 -25.43 3.97 6.42
C VAL A 26 -25.20 2.51 6.00
N HIS A 27 -25.96 2.03 5.01
CA HIS A 27 -25.90 0.65 4.53
C HIS A 27 -25.06 0.50 3.24
N ALA A 28 -24.42 1.60 2.79
CA ALA A 28 -23.63 1.61 1.56
C ALA A 28 -22.41 0.70 1.67
N ASP A 29 -22.15 -0.03 0.58
CA ASP A 29 -20.88 -0.74 0.43
C ASP A 29 -19.76 0.27 0.10
N PRO A 30 -18.70 0.35 0.92
CA PRO A 30 -17.56 1.23 0.65
C PRO A 30 -16.84 0.98 -0.67
N GLU A 31 -17.02 -0.18 -1.29
CA GLU A 31 -16.38 -0.55 -2.56
C GLU A 31 -17.31 -0.36 -3.78
N ASP A 32 -18.63 -0.20 -3.58
CA ASP A 32 -19.62 -0.02 -4.67
C ASP A 32 -20.30 1.34 -4.60
N HIS A 33 -19.53 2.40 -4.87
CA HIS A 33 -20.04 3.77 -4.90
C HIS A 33 -21.10 3.99 -6.01
N ALA A 34 -21.00 3.28 -7.12
CA ALA A 34 -21.89 3.47 -8.27
C ALA A 34 -23.36 3.15 -7.90
N LYS A 35 -23.61 2.00 -7.28
CA LYS A 35 -24.95 1.63 -6.81
C LYS A 35 -25.46 2.57 -5.73
N THR A 36 -24.59 3.00 -4.82
CA THR A 36 -24.94 3.95 -3.76
C THR A 36 -25.41 5.27 -4.36
N PHE A 37 -24.68 5.84 -5.31
CA PHE A 37 -25.06 7.08 -5.98
C PHE A 37 -26.29 6.94 -6.86
N GLU A 38 -26.48 5.79 -7.49
CA GLU A 38 -27.72 5.50 -8.24
C GLU A 38 -28.95 5.52 -7.34
N ALA A 39 -28.90 4.85 -6.20
CA ALA A 39 -29.99 4.86 -5.23
C ALA A 39 -30.26 6.27 -4.68
N ILE A 40 -29.20 7.05 -4.38
CA ILE A 40 -29.33 8.44 -3.93
C ILE A 40 -29.97 9.31 -5.03
N ALA A 41 -29.51 9.19 -6.28
CA ALA A 41 -30.06 9.97 -7.39
C ALA A 41 -31.55 9.71 -7.58
N PHE A 42 -32.01 8.47 -7.46
CA PHE A 42 -33.43 8.16 -7.51
C PHE A 42 -34.22 8.69 -6.30
N SER A 43 -33.64 8.67 -5.10
CA SER A 43 -34.27 9.26 -3.92
C SER A 43 -34.41 10.78 -4.05
N ILE A 44 -33.38 11.49 -4.55
CA ILE A 44 -33.43 12.93 -4.85
C ILE A 44 -34.56 13.19 -5.84
N LYS A 45 -34.60 12.48 -6.97
CA LYS A 45 -35.63 12.64 -8.00
C LYS A 45 -37.05 12.57 -7.43
N LYS A 46 -37.30 11.64 -6.50
CA LYS A 46 -38.62 11.49 -5.84
C LYS A 46 -38.92 12.59 -4.84
N GLY A 47 -37.90 13.17 -4.23
CA GLY A 47 -38.01 14.22 -3.21
C GLY A 47 -38.40 15.59 -3.75
N PHE A 48 -38.25 15.82 -5.06
CA PHE A 48 -38.54 17.08 -5.73
C PHE A 48 -40.03 17.28 -6.03
N GLN A 49 -40.43 18.52 -6.23
CA GLN A 49 -41.82 18.90 -6.50
C GLN A 49 -42.37 18.22 -7.77
N TYR A 50 -41.56 18.14 -8.83
CA TYR A 50 -41.91 17.59 -10.14
C TYR A 50 -41.07 16.33 -10.48
N PRO A 51 -41.30 15.20 -9.84
CA PRO A 51 -40.43 14.00 -10.00
C PRO A 51 -40.32 13.48 -11.42
N ASN A 52 -41.37 13.65 -12.23
CA ASN A 52 -41.39 13.19 -13.65
C ASN A 52 -40.56 14.07 -14.59
N GLU A 53 -40.39 15.33 -14.25
CA GLU A 53 -39.59 16.30 -15.02
C GLU A 53 -38.19 16.51 -14.46
N THR A 54 -37.93 15.95 -13.27
CA THR A 54 -36.63 16.05 -12.58
C THR A 54 -35.67 14.96 -13.03
N GLU A 55 -34.47 15.35 -13.41
CA GLU A 55 -33.36 14.42 -13.66
C GLU A 55 -32.15 14.79 -12.81
N VAL A 56 -31.50 13.78 -12.24
CA VAL A 56 -30.38 13.95 -11.32
C VAL A 56 -29.10 13.42 -11.94
N HIS A 57 -28.04 14.17 -11.81
CA HIS A 57 -26.69 13.78 -12.21
C HIS A 57 -25.73 13.94 -11.02
N ILE A 58 -25.11 12.85 -10.61
CA ILE A 58 -24.07 12.81 -9.56
C ILE A 58 -22.76 12.41 -10.22
N GLU A 59 -21.75 13.23 -10.05
CA GLU A 59 -20.37 12.97 -10.48
C GLU A 59 -19.45 12.99 -9.25
N GLN A 60 -18.59 11.97 -9.11
CA GLN A 60 -17.58 11.91 -8.07
C GLN A 60 -16.39 11.10 -8.57
N GLY A 61 -15.22 11.72 -8.65
CA GLY A 61 -14.02 11.08 -9.20
C GLY A 61 -14.27 10.56 -10.61
N THR A 62 -14.16 9.25 -10.80
CA THR A 62 -14.41 8.55 -12.08
C THR A 62 -15.85 8.05 -12.21
N HIS A 63 -16.67 8.17 -11.18
CA HIS A 63 -18.04 7.68 -11.17
C HIS A 63 -19.01 8.79 -11.58
N ALA A 64 -19.91 8.46 -12.51
CA ALA A 64 -20.98 9.36 -12.93
C ALA A 64 -22.28 8.55 -13.09
N VAL A 65 -23.33 9.05 -12.44
CA VAL A 65 -24.66 8.42 -12.44
C VAL A 65 -25.69 9.45 -12.90
N LYS A 66 -26.63 9.03 -13.76
CA LYS A 66 -27.74 9.86 -14.28
C LYS A 66 -29.03 9.07 -14.20
N THR A 67 -30.12 9.74 -13.77
CA THR A 67 -31.45 9.11 -13.73
C THR A 67 -32.16 9.10 -15.09
N GLY A 68 -31.71 9.93 -16.04
CA GLY A 68 -32.31 10.00 -17.38
C GLY A 68 -31.59 10.97 -18.31
N ILE A 69 -32.31 11.43 -19.34
CA ILE A 69 -31.76 12.33 -20.38
C ILE A 69 -31.91 13.78 -19.93
N LEU A 70 -30.81 14.50 -19.93
CA LEU A 70 -30.76 15.94 -19.59
C LEU A 70 -31.13 16.75 -20.83
N LYS A 71 -32.30 17.43 -20.81
CA LYS A 71 -32.84 18.13 -21.96
C LYS A 71 -32.73 19.67 -21.87
N THR A 72 -32.48 20.18 -20.67
CA THR A 72 -32.53 21.64 -20.42
C THR A 72 -31.27 22.18 -19.78
N LYS A 73 -31.14 23.51 -19.75
CA LYS A 73 -30.13 24.25 -18.98
C LYS A 73 -30.65 24.73 -17.62
N ASN A 74 -31.96 24.50 -17.32
CA ASN A 74 -32.55 24.85 -16.03
C ASN A 74 -32.07 23.82 -14.99
N LEU A 75 -31.12 24.21 -14.15
CA LEU A 75 -30.48 23.32 -13.16
C LEU A 75 -30.15 24.06 -11.87
N ILE A 76 -30.20 23.32 -10.78
CA ILE A 76 -29.56 23.64 -9.52
C ILE A 76 -28.47 22.63 -9.20
N GLY A 77 -27.51 22.97 -8.34
CA GLY A 77 -26.41 22.07 -8.06
C GLY A 77 -25.65 22.40 -6.79
N THR A 78 -24.92 21.43 -6.31
CA THR A 78 -24.02 21.57 -5.17
C THR A 78 -22.74 20.77 -5.37
N ALA A 79 -21.66 21.19 -4.72
CA ALA A 79 -20.38 20.48 -4.75
C ALA A 79 -20.36 19.40 -3.66
N ILE A 80 -19.89 18.22 -4.01
CA ILE A 80 -19.47 17.19 -3.04
C ILE A 80 -18.03 17.51 -2.65
N ARG A 81 -17.79 17.71 -1.37
CA ARG A 81 -16.45 18.04 -0.86
C ARG A 81 -15.89 16.90 -0.05
N LEU A 82 -14.62 16.60 -0.29
CA LEU A 82 -13.82 15.62 0.44
C LEU A 82 -12.61 16.36 1.05
N PHE A 83 -12.48 16.39 2.37
CA PHE A 83 -11.46 17.15 3.09
C PHE A 83 -11.34 18.61 2.61
N ASN A 84 -12.48 19.30 2.52
CA ASN A 84 -12.60 20.67 2.03
C ASN A 84 -12.21 20.92 0.55
N LYS A 85 -11.91 19.87 -0.22
CA LYS A 85 -11.66 19.96 -1.65
C LYS A 85 -12.87 19.46 -2.43
N THR A 86 -13.20 20.11 -3.52
CA THR A 86 -14.27 19.65 -4.41
C THR A 86 -13.82 18.36 -5.10
N ASP A 87 -14.57 17.29 -4.88
CA ASP A 87 -14.32 15.94 -5.42
C ASP A 87 -15.43 15.49 -6.38
N GLY A 88 -16.55 16.23 -6.41
CA GLY A 88 -17.68 15.93 -7.28
C GLY A 88 -18.78 16.97 -7.21
N PHE A 89 -19.89 16.68 -7.90
CA PHE A 89 -21.06 17.55 -7.97
C PHE A 89 -22.35 16.73 -8.01
N ILE A 90 -23.38 17.29 -7.40
CA ILE A 90 -24.78 16.91 -7.63
C ILE A 90 -25.40 18.01 -8.47
N ARG A 91 -26.01 17.65 -9.60
CA ARG A 91 -26.77 18.57 -10.45
C ARG A 91 -28.16 17.99 -10.68
N VAL A 92 -29.16 18.82 -10.50
CA VAL A 92 -30.57 18.46 -10.71
C VAL A 92 -31.14 19.36 -11.79
N TYR A 93 -31.80 18.78 -12.77
CA TYR A 93 -32.33 19.43 -13.96
C TYR A 93 -33.85 19.28 -13.99
N LEU A 94 -34.55 20.34 -14.38
CA LEU A 94 -35.98 20.29 -14.76
C LEU A 94 -36.06 20.23 -16.28
N ASN A 95 -36.64 19.18 -16.85
CA ASN A 95 -36.77 18.99 -18.29
C ASN A 95 -37.85 19.84 -18.92
N ASP A 96 -38.73 20.50 -18.14
CA ASP A 96 -39.67 21.50 -18.56
C ASP A 96 -39.17 22.90 -18.17
N ASN A 97 -38.90 23.77 -19.14
CA ASN A 97 -38.41 25.13 -18.92
C ASN A 97 -39.47 26.11 -18.34
N SER A 98 -40.73 25.69 -18.25
CA SER A 98 -41.80 26.49 -17.64
C SER A 98 -41.90 26.30 -16.13
N LEU A 99 -41.13 25.38 -15.59
CA LEU A 99 -41.10 25.05 -14.15
C LEU A 99 -39.87 25.69 -13.49
N ASP A 100 -40.03 26.11 -12.25
CA ASP A 100 -38.98 26.67 -11.41
C ASP A 100 -38.71 25.77 -10.20
N PHE A 101 -37.47 25.80 -9.73
CA PHE A 101 -37.09 25.15 -8.48
C PHE A 101 -37.54 25.97 -7.27
N LEU A 102 -37.86 25.26 -6.18
CA LEU A 102 -38.09 25.89 -4.89
C LEU A 102 -36.76 26.19 -4.18
N GLU A 103 -36.73 27.20 -3.33
CA GLU A 103 -35.54 27.53 -2.51
C GLU A 103 -35.18 26.35 -1.57
N GLU A 104 -36.17 25.64 -1.08
CA GLU A 104 -36.03 24.48 -0.24
C GLU A 104 -35.35 23.31 -0.96
N GLU A 105 -35.57 23.20 -2.27
CA GLU A 105 -34.92 22.15 -3.09
C GLU A 105 -33.42 22.39 -3.23
N GLN A 106 -32.97 23.65 -3.31
CA GLN A 106 -31.52 23.95 -3.24
C GLN A 106 -30.94 23.56 -1.87
N GLN A 107 -31.63 23.89 -0.77
CA GLN A 107 -31.18 23.49 0.57
C GLN A 107 -31.15 21.97 0.75
N LEU A 108 -32.09 21.24 0.16
CA LEU A 108 -32.12 19.78 0.17
C LEU A 108 -30.86 19.19 -0.47
N ILE A 109 -30.50 19.60 -1.68
CA ILE A 109 -29.31 19.06 -2.35
C ILE A 109 -28.00 19.50 -1.69
N ASP A 110 -27.95 20.70 -1.09
CA ASP A 110 -26.81 21.14 -0.31
C ASP A 110 -26.57 20.23 0.90
N ASN A 111 -27.62 19.89 1.62
CA ASN A 111 -27.56 18.96 2.74
C ASN A 111 -27.18 17.54 2.30
N ILE A 112 -27.65 17.08 1.14
CA ILE A 112 -27.28 15.79 0.57
C ILE A 112 -25.81 15.79 0.16
N GLY A 113 -25.33 16.86 -0.47
CA GLY A 113 -23.94 17.03 -0.83
C GLY A 113 -23.00 16.93 0.36
N LEU A 114 -23.35 17.58 1.48
CA LEU A 114 -22.61 17.45 2.75
C LEU A 114 -22.61 16.00 3.27
N LYS A 115 -23.77 15.33 3.29
CA LYS A 115 -23.86 13.94 3.76
C LYS A 115 -23.05 12.96 2.92
N ILE A 116 -23.02 13.15 1.60
CA ILE A 116 -22.18 12.34 0.71
C ILE A 116 -20.71 12.63 1.00
N GLY A 117 -20.31 13.90 1.16
CA GLY A 117 -18.96 14.27 1.55
C GLY A 117 -18.52 13.59 2.85
N ASP A 118 -19.31 13.69 3.91
CA ASP A 118 -19.05 13.04 5.20
C ASP A 118 -18.92 11.51 5.09
N PHE A 119 -19.75 10.89 4.24
CA PHE A 119 -19.64 9.46 3.96
C PHE A 119 -18.32 9.10 3.29
N LEU A 120 -17.94 9.81 2.24
CA LEU A 120 -16.70 9.58 1.50
C LEU A 120 -15.47 9.81 2.39
N GLU A 121 -15.50 10.83 3.25
CA GLU A 121 -14.43 11.08 4.24
C GLU A 121 -14.28 9.91 5.21
N ARG A 122 -15.38 9.40 5.75
CA ARG A 122 -15.35 8.22 6.64
C ARG A 122 -14.79 6.99 5.95
N VAL A 123 -15.16 6.74 4.69
CA VAL A 123 -14.62 5.63 3.89
C VAL A 123 -13.12 5.80 3.69
N ALA A 124 -12.67 6.99 3.29
CA ALA A 124 -11.25 7.28 3.07
C ALA A 124 -10.42 7.15 4.35
N ILE A 125 -10.91 7.66 5.49
CA ILE A 125 -10.26 7.53 6.80
C ILE A 125 -10.14 6.06 7.18
N LYS A 126 -11.23 5.29 7.07
CA LYS A 126 -11.26 3.87 7.43
C LYS A 126 -10.29 3.04 6.60
N ARG A 127 -10.20 3.33 5.30
CA ARG A 127 -9.24 2.67 4.39
C ARG A 127 -7.80 2.98 4.79
N ASN A 128 -7.51 4.23 5.11
CA ASN A 128 -6.18 4.65 5.55
C ASN A 128 -5.79 4.04 6.91
N GLU A 129 -6.71 4.01 7.87
CA GLU A 129 -6.50 3.33 9.16
C GLU A 129 -6.17 1.84 8.98
N THR A 130 -6.88 1.15 8.10
CA THR A 130 -6.63 -0.26 7.82
C THR A 130 -5.24 -0.47 7.21
N LEU A 131 -4.85 0.38 6.27
CA LEU A 131 -3.53 0.34 5.64
C LEU A 131 -2.41 0.59 6.67
N LEU A 132 -2.56 1.63 7.49
CA LEU A 132 -1.59 1.95 8.56
C LEU A 132 -1.47 0.82 9.57
N LYS A 133 -2.59 0.19 9.96
CA LYS A 133 -2.58 -0.97 10.86
C LYS A 133 -1.83 -2.16 10.28
N GLN A 134 -1.99 -2.43 8.98
CA GLN A 134 -1.25 -3.49 8.30
C GLN A 134 0.25 -3.19 8.25
N GLN A 135 0.63 -1.94 7.96
CA GLN A 135 2.03 -1.51 7.96
C GLN A 135 2.65 -1.61 9.36
N MET A 136 1.92 -1.20 10.40
CA MET A 136 2.37 -1.30 11.79
C MET A 136 2.57 -2.77 12.21
N GLN A 137 1.62 -3.65 11.92
CA GLN A 137 1.75 -5.09 12.19
C GLN A 137 2.95 -5.72 11.46
N HIS A 138 3.24 -5.27 10.24
CA HIS A 138 4.41 -5.73 9.50
C HIS A 138 5.70 -5.24 10.16
N ALA A 139 5.77 -3.97 10.55
CA ALA A 139 6.91 -3.40 11.26
C ALA A 139 7.15 -4.08 12.62
N ASP A 140 6.09 -4.33 13.40
CA ASP A 140 6.18 -5.04 14.68
C ASP A 140 6.76 -6.46 14.51
N ARG A 141 6.30 -7.21 13.48
CA ARG A 141 6.85 -8.54 13.18
C ARG A 141 8.33 -8.47 12.83
N LEU A 142 8.74 -7.49 12.03
CA LEU A 142 10.15 -7.31 11.68
C LEU A 142 10.99 -6.96 12.93
N THR A 143 10.47 -6.13 13.83
CA THR A 143 11.15 -5.76 15.08
C THR A 143 11.34 -6.97 15.99
N ILE A 144 10.29 -7.79 16.20
CA ILE A 144 10.37 -9.02 17.02
C ILE A 144 11.36 -10.01 16.41
N ILE A 145 11.28 -10.25 15.10
CA ILE A 145 12.26 -11.08 14.39
C ILE A 145 13.66 -10.50 14.58
N GLY A 146 13.80 -9.19 14.53
CA GLY A 146 15.03 -8.47 14.75
C GLY A 146 15.68 -8.76 16.09
N GLU A 147 14.94 -8.53 17.15
CA GLU A 147 15.42 -8.74 18.52
C GLU A 147 15.76 -10.22 18.80
N LEU A 148 14.86 -11.14 18.43
CA LEU A 148 15.08 -12.58 18.60
C LEU A 148 16.29 -13.08 17.79
N THR A 149 16.43 -12.62 16.54
CA THR A 149 17.51 -13.05 15.66
C THR A 149 18.87 -12.56 16.14
N ALA A 150 18.97 -11.37 16.72
CA ALA A 150 20.22 -10.85 17.29
C ALA A 150 20.71 -11.71 18.47
N GLY A 151 19.79 -12.10 19.37
CA GLY A 151 20.10 -13.01 20.48
C GLY A 151 20.50 -14.42 20.01
N ILE A 152 19.68 -15.03 19.17
CA ILE A 152 19.91 -16.36 18.61
C ILE A 152 21.21 -16.40 17.78
N ALA A 153 21.50 -15.36 17.03
CA ALA A 153 22.72 -15.30 16.22
C ALA A 153 23.98 -15.24 17.09
N HIS A 154 23.95 -14.52 18.20
CA HIS A 154 25.07 -14.53 19.15
C HIS A 154 25.27 -15.91 19.78
N GLU A 155 24.18 -16.56 20.18
CA GLU A 155 24.20 -17.90 20.75
C GLU A 155 24.62 -18.99 19.74
N LEU A 156 24.35 -18.81 18.45
CA LEU A 156 24.76 -19.75 17.39
C LEU A 156 26.22 -19.54 16.95
N ASN A 157 26.70 -18.31 16.94
CA ASN A 157 28.08 -18.03 16.51
C ASN A 157 29.12 -18.66 17.43
N THR A 158 28.86 -18.75 18.73
CA THR A 158 29.78 -19.35 19.70
C THR A 158 30.04 -20.85 19.46
N PRO A 159 29.01 -21.73 19.39
CA PRO A 159 29.25 -23.16 19.10
C PRO A 159 29.80 -23.39 17.69
N LEU A 160 29.42 -22.58 16.70
CA LEU A 160 29.97 -22.68 15.35
C LEU A 160 31.46 -22.32 15.31
N ALA A 161 31.90 -21.31 16.07
CA ALA A 161 33.30 -20.96 16.19
C ALA A 161 34.10 -22.11 16.86
N ASN A 162 33.54 -22.77 17.87
CA ASN A 162 34.16 -23.93 18.54
C ASN A 162 34.24 -25.11 17.58
N ILE A 163 33.18 -25.45 16.85
CA ILE A 163 33.18 -26.54 15.86
C ILE A 163 34.24 -26.30 14.80
N LEU A 164 34.34 -25.08 14.28
CA LEU A 164 35.31 -24.67 13.27
C LEU A 164 36.73 -24.84 13.83
N GLY A 165 37.02 -24.29 15.04
CA GLY A 165 38.35 -24.37 15.65
C GLY A 165 38.81 -25.76 15.93
N PHE A 166 37.95 -26.64 16.49
CA PHE A 166 38.26 -28.02 16.72
C PHE A 166 38.44 -28.83 15.41
N ALA A 167 37.66 -28.57 14.40
CA ALA A 167 37.81 -29.23 13.10
C ALA A 167 39.10 -28.82 12.38
N GLU A 168 39.53 -27.56 12.52
CA GLU A 168 40.81 -27.06 11.99
C GLU A 168 42.00 -27.71 12.70
N LEU A 169 41.98 -27.82 14.06
CA LEU A 169 43.01 -28.48 14.84
C LEU A 169 43.14 -29.97 14.48
N LEU A 170 42.01 -30.69 14.40
CA LEU A 170 42.00 -32.09 14.00
C LEU A 170 42.51 -32.31 12.57
N LYS A 171 42.29 -31.35 11.69
CA LYS A 171 42.79 -31.42 10.30
C LYS A 171 44.32 -31.30 10.26
N GLU A 172 44.93 -30.41 11.07
CA GLU A 172 46.37 -30.29 11.21
C GLU A 172 47.00 -31.53 11.77
N ASP A 173 46.38 -32.15 12.82
CA ASP A 173 46.90 -33.37 13.46
C ASP A 173 46.80 -34.62 12.58
N LEU A 174 45.92 -34.67 11.60
CA LEU A 174 45.59 -35.85 10.79
C LEU A 174 46.00 -35.73 9.31
N GLU A 175 46.98 -34.92 8.99
CA GLU A 175 47.45 -34.66 7.60
C GLU A 175 47.73 -35.93 6.77
N ASN A 176 48.04 -37.06 7.42
CA ASN A 176 48.37 -38.31 6.73
C ASN A 176 47.15 -39.20 6.43
N ASN A 177 45.94 -38.83 6.82
CA ASN A 177 44.71 -39.60 6.55
C ASN A 177 43.75 -38.84 5.65
N THR A 178 43.85 -39.10 4.36
CA THR A 178 43.08 -38.38 3.32
C THR A 178 41.55 -38.50 3.45
N ALA A 179 41.05 -39.61 3.98
CA ALA A 179 39.61 -39.81 4.17
C ALA A 179 39.08 -38.94 5.32
N VAL A 180 39.80 -38.90 6.45
CA VAL A 180 39.44 -38.05 7.60
C VAL A 180 39.61 -36.59 7.27
N ALA A 181 40.65 -36.18 6.55
CA ALA A 181 40.87 -34.83 6.09
C ALA A 181 39.70 -34.35 5.21
N SER A 182 39.19 -35.20 4.32
CA SER A 182 38.02 -34.89 3.47
C SER A 182 36.74 -34.66 4.30
N ASP A 183 36.50 -35.44 5.35
CA ASP A 183 35.34 -35.29 6.20
C ASP A 183 35.45 -34.04 7.10
N LEU A 184 36.64 -33.71 7.59
CA LEU A 184 36.91 -32.46 8.29
C LEU A 184 36.70 -31.24 7.39
N ASP A 185 37.12 -31.28 6.14
CA ASP A 185 36.82 -30.22 5.16
C ASP A 185 35.32 -29.99 4.98
N LYS A 186 34.50 -31.04 5.00
CA LYS A 186 33.05 -30.91 4.94
C LYS A 186 32.50 -30.25 6.21
N ILE A 187 33.00 -30.62 7.39
CA ILE A 187 32.58 -30.01 8.68
C ILE A 187 32.95 -28.53 8.69
N ILE A 188 34.17 -28.18 8.33
CA ILE A 188 34.65 -26.80 8.25
C ILE A 188 33.77 -25.97 7.29
N LYS A 189 33.51 -26.49 6.09
CA LYS A 189 32.65 -25.80 5.09
C LYS A 189 31.23 -25.59 5.62
N ASN A 190 30.64 -26.57 6.29
CA ASN A 190 29.30 -26.44 6.86
C ASN A 190 29.26 -25.48 8.05
N ALA A 191 30.27 -25.44 8.90
CA ALA A 191 30.36 -24.48 10.01
C ALA A 191 30.51 -23.05 9.49
N ILE A 192 31.35 -22.82 8.48
CA ILE A 192 31.49 -21.53 7.80
C ILE A 192 30.16 -21.12 7.16
N PHE A 193 29.51 -22.01 6.42
CA PHE A 193 28.20 -21.77 5.82
C PHE A 193 27.15 -21.39 6.85
N SER A 194 27.05 -22.14 7.96
CA SER A 194 26.10 -21.84 9.04
C SER A 194 26.36 -20.48 9.67
N ARG A 195 27.63 -20.11 9.91
CA ARG A 195 28.02 -18.79 10.41
C ARG A 195 27.60 -17.66 9.45
N GLU A 196 27.74 -17.87 8.13
CA GLU A 196 27.29 -16.89 7.13
C GLU A 196 25.76 -16.77 7.09
N VAL A 197 25.02 -17.88 7.27
CA VAL A 197 23.54 -17.84 7.39
C VAL A 197 23.13 -17.06 8.63
N VAL A 198 23.76 -17.29 9.77
CA VAL A 198 23.51 -16.55 11.01
C VAL A 198 23.83 -15.06 10.84
N LYS A 199 24.95 -14.74 10.18
CA LYS A 199 25.33 -13.36 9.86
C LYS A 199 24.29 -12.68 8.96
N LYS A 200 23.76 -13.39 7.96
CA LYS A 200 22.66 -12.91 7.12
C LYS A 200 21.39 -12.65 7.95
N LEU A 201 21.00 -13.56 8.83
CA LEU A 201 19.86 -13.39 9.74
C LEU A 201 20.03 -12.16 10.64
N MET A 202 21.19 -11.97 11.27
CA MET A 202 21.50 -10.78 12.07
C MET A 202 21.36 -9.48 11.27
N PHE A 203 21.72 -9.53 10.00
CA PHE A 203 21.64 -8.39 9.11
C PHE A 203 20.18 -7.95 8.86
N PHE A 204 19.26 -8.92 8.70
CA PHE A 204 17.83 -8.64 8.54
C PHE A 204 17.14 -8.20 9.85
N SER A 205 17.77 -8.41 10.99
CA SER A 205 17.19 -8.30 12.32
C SER A 205 17.46 -6.95 13.01
N ARG A 206 18.40 -6.16 12.52
CA ARG A 206 18.78 -4.91 13.19
C ARG A 206 17.82 -3.76 12.88
N ALA A 207 16.86 -3.51 13.80
CA ALA A 207 16.29 -2.20 13.99
C ALA A 207 17.34 -1.31 14.69
N MET A 208 18.21 -0.65 13.94
CA MET A 208 19.13 0.34 14.49
C MET A 208 18.59 1.77 14.30
N PRO A 209 18.94 2.73 15.22
CA PRO A 209 18.62 4.12 15.00
C PRO A 209 19.17 4.57 13.64
N GLN A 210 18.30 5.23 12.88
CA GLN A 210 18.55 5.68 11.49
C GLN A 210 19.58 6.82 11.48
N GLU A 211 20.87 6.50 11.50
CA GLU A 211 21.93 7.49 11.39
C GLU A 211 22.44 7.52 9.94
N LYS A 212 21.96 8.50 9.18
CA LYS A 212 22.43 8.73 7.81
C LYS A 212 23.84 9.33 7.84
N LYS A 213 24.76 8.74 7.13
CA LYS A 213 26.16 9.19 6.96
C LYS A 213 26.49 9.28 5.47
N LEU A 214 27.46 10.13 5.15
CA LEU A 214 28.03 10.16 3.81
C LEU A 214 28.95 8.95 3.64
N VAL A 215 28.54 8.02 2.78
CA VAL A 215 29.21 6.72 2.61
C VAL A 215 29.43 6.44 1.13
N ASN A 216 30.59 5.86 0.78
CA ASN A 216 30.77 5.29 -0.53
C ASN A 216 29.94 4.00 -0.65
N ILE A 217 28.98 3.98 -1.56
CA ILE A 217 28.03 2.87 -1.72
C ILE A 217 28.58 1.67 -2.50
N VAL A 218 29.65 1.85 -3.26
CA VAL A 218 30.24 0.82 -4.13
C VAL A 218 30.71 -0.41 -3.35
N PRO A 219 31.46 -0.27 -2.22
CA PRO A 219 31.82 -1.42 -1.39
C PRO A 219 30.63 -2.23 -0.87
N GLN A 220 29.52 -1.56 -0.47
CA GLN A 220 28.30 -2.22 0.00
C GLN A 220 27.62 -3.04 -1.10
N ILE A 221 27.58 -2.50 -2.33
CA ILE A 221 27.04 -3.22 -3.49
C ILE A 221 27.88 -4.47 -3.79
N LYS A 222 29.20 -4.33 -3.82
CA LYS A 222 30.12 -5.45 -4.04
C LYS A 222 30.00 -6.53 -2.95
N GLU A 223 29.89 -6.14 -1.68
CA GLU A 223 29.70 -7.06 -0.56
C GLU A 223 28.35 -7.80 -0.68
N ALA A 224 27.27 -7.10 -1.00
CA ALA A 224 25.96 -7.71 -1.20
C ALA A 224 25.96 -8.75 -2.33
N LEU A 225 26.63 -8.45 -3.45
CA LEU A 225 26.77 -9.38 -4.56
C LEU A 225 27.58 -10.62 -4.19
N ASN A 226 28.70 -10.44 -3.49
CA ASN A 226 29.51 -11.57 -2.99
C ASN A 226 28.70 -12.48 -2.08
N LEU A 227 27.87 -11.91 -1.20
CA LEU A 227 26.99 -12.68 -0.31
C LEU A 227 25.89 -13.45 -1.05
N LEU A 228 25.44 -12.93 -2.20
CA LEU A 228 24.39 -13.54 -3.02
C LEU A 228 24.92 -14.44 -4.15
N ASP A 229 26.23 -14.51 -4.38
CA ASP A 229 26.82 -15.34 -5.44
C ASP A 229 26.40 -16.80 -5.38
N ALA A 230 26.36 -17.38 -4.16
CA ALA A 230 25.87 -18.74 -3.95
C ALA A 230 24.39 -18.90 -4.34
N THR A 231 23.57 -17.86 -4.16
CA THR A 231 22.14 -17.86 -4.53
C THR A 231 22.00 -17.79 -6.05
N PHE A 232 22.75 -16.93 -6.71
CA PHE A 232 22.79 -16.85 -8.18
C PHE A 232 23.14 -18.20 -8.81
N ARG A 233 24.17 -18.88 -8.29
CA ARG A 233 24.59 -20.21 -8.77
C ARG A 233 23.51 -21.27 -8.53
N LYS A 234 22.87 -21.26 -7.34
CA LYS A 234 21.82 -22.23 -7.00
C LYS A 234 20.61 -22.12 -7.91
N GLU A 235 20.20 -20.89 -8.22
CA GLU A 235 19.03 -20.62 -9.07
C GLU A 235 19.39 -20.61 -10.58
N ASN A 236 20.65 -20.92 -10.93
CA ASN A 236 21.18 -20.93 -12.30
C ASN A 236 20.95 -19.60 -13.04
N VAL A 237 21.14 -18.46 -12.36
CA VAL A 237 21.01 -17.10 -12.89
C VAL A 237 22.40 -16.46 -12.93
N ARG A 238 22.72 -15.78 -14.02
CA ARG A 238 23.98 -15.04 -14.16
C ARG A 238 23.78 -13.57 -13.80
N TYR A 239 24.85 -12.89 -13.39
CA TYR A 239 24.78 -11.46 -13.21
C TYR A 239 25.98 -10.74 -13.87
N ALA A 240 25.75 -9.50 -14.27
CA ALA A 240 26.75 -8.57 -14.78
C ALA A 240 26.67 -7.25 -14.01
N VAL A 241 27.82 -6.69 -13.66
CA VAL A 241 27.90 -5.46 -12.88
C VAL A 241 28.67 -4.42 -13.69
N ALA A 242 28.08 -3.26 -13.87
CA ALA A 242 28.73 -2.09 -14.46
C ALA A 242 28.68 -0.94 -13.43
N ILE A 243 29.85 -0.49 -13.00
CA ILE A 243 30.02 0.60 -12.04
C ILE A 243 30.71 1.74 -12.78
N ALA A 244 30.06 2.91 -12.85
CA ALA A 244 30.60 4.07 -13.60
C ALA A 244 31.74 4.75 -12.85
N ASP A 245 31.67 4.79 -11.51
CA ASP A 245 32.67 5.38 -10.63
C ASP A 245 32.86 4.53 -9.37
N GLU A 246 34.11 4.33 -8.95
CA GLU A 246 34.44 3.56 -7.73
C GLU A 246 34.19 4.38 -6.43
N GLU A 247 34.03 5.71 -6.54
CA GLU A 247 33.77 6.62 -5.43
C GLU A 247 32.40 7.29 -5.59
N MET A 248 31.31 6.56 -5.27
CA MET A 248 29.97 7.11 -5.24
C MET A 248 29.52 7.39 -3.81
N LEU A 249 29.53 8.67 -3.43
CA LEU A 249 29.14 9.10 -2.09
C LEU A 249 27.65 9.39 -2.02
N LEU A 250 26.96 8.76 -1.07
CA LEU A 250 25.54 8.95 -0.81
C LEU A 250 25.29 9.14 0.69
N HIS A 251 24.40 10.05 1.05
CA HIS A 251 24.00 10.31 2.45
C HIS A 251 22.91 9.34 2.86
N VAL A 252 23.29 8.18 3.38
CA VAL A 252 22.40 7.05 3.66
C VAL A 252 22.73 6.36 4.97
N ASP A 253 21.74 5.66 5.50
CA ASP A 253 21.95 4.60 6.47
C ASP A 253 22.44 3.35 5.73
N THR A 254 23.64 2.86 6.09
CA THR A 254 24.29 1.72 5.42
C THR A 254 23.49 0.43 5.56
N VAL A 255 22.77 0.25 6.68
CA VAL A 255 21.94 -0.94 6.93
C VAL A 255 20.73 -0.93 6.01
N GLN A 256 20.02 0.21 5.93
CA GLN A 256 18.87 0.37 5.03
C GLN A 256 19.28 0.23 3.57
N LEU A 257 20.40 0.84 3.17
CA LEU A 257 20.92 0.72 1.81
C LEU A 257 21.17 -0.75 1.44
N THR A 258 21.88 -1.47 2.29
CA THR A 258 22.19 -2.86 2.04
C THR A 258 20.92 -3.72 2.00
N GLN A 259 19.93 -3.44 2.86
CA GLN A 259 18.63 -4.11 2.81
C GLN A 259 17.89 -3.87 1.48
N ILE A 260 17.92 -2.64 0.97
CA ILE A 260 17.34 -2.30 -0.35
C ILE A 260 18.04 -3.10 -1.45
N ILE A 261 19.38 -3.10 -1.47
CA ILE A 261 20.17 -3.82 -2.46
C ILE A 261 19.86 -5.32 -2.44
N PHE A 262 19.85 -5.94 -1.25
CA PHE A 262 19.50 -7.35 -1.11
C PHE A 262 18.10 -7.66 -1.62
N ASN A 263 17.09 -6.87 -1.24
CA ASN A 263 15.71 -7.09 -1.67
C ASN A 263 15.58 -6.99 -3.19
N LEU A 264 16.23 -6.01 -3.80
CA LEU A 264 16.18 -5.83 -5.25
C LEU A 264 16.87 -7.01 -5.98
N ILE A 265 18.04 -7.43 -5.51
CA ILE A 265 18.79 -8.52 -6.15
C ILE A 265 18.08 -9.86 -5.95
N ILE A 266 17.55 -10.15 -4.75
CA ILE A 266 16.79 -11.38 -4.50
C ILE A 266 15.53 -11.45 -5.37
N ASN A 267 14.81 -10.34 -5.50
CA ASN A 267 13.65 -10.26 -6.39
C ASN A 267 14.08 -10.47 -7.85
N ALA A 268 15.18 -9.85 -8.29
CA ALA A 268 15.69 -10.04 -9.64
C ALA A 268 16.07 -11.50 -9.92
N ILE A 269 16.70 -12.19 -8.96
CA ILE A 269 17.01 -13.63 -9.08
C ILE A 269 15.72 -14.44 -9.18
N TYR A 270 14.75 -14.20 -8.29
CA TYR A 270 13.51 -14.98 -8.20
C TYR A 270 12.64 -14.88 -9.47
N PHE A 271 12.58 -13.68 -10.07
CA PHE A 271 11.79 -13.44 -11.29
C PHE A 271 12.57 -13.69 -12.58
N SER A 272 13.86 -14.04 -12.51
CA SER A 272 14.66 -14.40 -13.70
C SER A 272 14.39 -15.84 -14.14
N PRO A 273 14.30 -16.10 -15.44
CA PRO A 273 14.27 -17.47 -15.93
C PRO A 273 15.61 -18.18 -15.68
N PRO A 274 15.65 -19.51 -15.65
CA PRO A 274 16.90 -20.26 -15.62
C PRO A 274 17.84 -19.81 -16.76
N GLU A 275 19.15 -19.67 -16.46
CA GLU A 275 20.16 -19.11 -17.35
C GLU A 275 19.98 -17.61 -17.69
N GLY A 276 19.04 -16.94 -17.03
CA GLY A 276 18.81 -15.50 -17.16
C GLY A 276 20.04 -14.67 -16.75
N LEU A 277 20.05 -13.40 -17.17
CA LEU A 277 21.09 -12.43 -16.82
C LEU A 277 20.47 -11.24 -16.05
N VAL A 278 20.92 -11.03 -14.83
CA VAL A 278 20.61 -9.84 -14.03
C VAL A 278 21.70 -8.80 -14.28
N SER A 279 21.33 -7.63 -14.82
CA SER A 279 22.25 -6.52 -15.06
C SER A 279 22.13 -5.49 -13.94
N ILE A 280 23.25 -5.18 -13.28
CA ILE A 280 23.34 -4.23 -12.19
C ILE A 280 24.18 -3.04 -12.65
N ASN A 281 23.53 -1.90 -12.86
CA ASN A 281 24.18 -0.68 -13.31
C ASN A 281 24.18 0.34 -12.16
N VAL A 282 25.36 0.85 -11.82
CA VAL A 282 25.59 1.85 -10.76
C VAL A 282 26.14 3.09 -11.42
N ASN A 283 25.28 4.13 -11.53
CA ASN A 283 25.58 5.40 -12.24
C ASN A 283 25.45 6.58 -11.30
#